data_907cfd0fed591daa3867a37d25fc0340
#
_entry.id   907cfd0fed591daa3867a37d25fc0340
#
_cell.length_a   1.000
_cell.length_b   1.000
_cell.length_c   1.000
_cell.angle_alpha   90.00
_cell.angle_beta   90.00
_cell.angle_gamma   90.00
#
_symmetry.space_group_name_H-M   'P 1'
#
loop_
_entity.id
_entity.type
_entity.pdbx_description
1 polymer ?
#
loop_
_entity_poly.entity_id
_entity_poly.type
_entity_poly.pdbx_seq_one_letter_code
_entity_poly.pdbx_strand_id
1 'polypeptide(L)'
;MLFLSAGILGGLGLSGCGVPLIAGVVGQIAPAHLRTTWMGCITAAATGGQLVILPTAQYLLGAYDWVYSLIILSMGAMMILPLALGMSGAARDAEKQALPSQSIREALSEAGGHRGFLMLTIGFYVCGFQVQFIGSHLPAHIVDAGGSAEMGAIALMLVAFFNMIGSYACGRIGERYRKKYALSILYTFRSMLILGFVLLPLSPV
;
A
#
# COMPACT_ATOMS: atom_id res chain seq x y z
N MET A 1 -10.42 -14.88 -21.29
CA MET A 1 -9.19 -14.10 -21.51
C MET A 1 -8.93 -13.11 -20.38
N LEU A 2 -9.91 -12.31 -19.93
CA LEU A 2 -9.79 -11.33 -18.84
C LEU A 2 -9.26 -11.92 -17.52
N PHE A 3 -9.72 -13.10 -17.10
CA PHE A 3 -9.25 -13.76 -15.88
C PHE A 3 -7.77 -14.16 -15.94
N LEU A 4 -7.27 -14.57 -17.10
CA LEU A 4 -5.87 -14.94 -17.28
C LEU A 4 -4.96 -13.72 -17.35
N SER A 5 -5.35 -12.70 -18.10
CA SER A 5 -4.51 -11.50 -18.24
C SER A 5 -4.55 -10.58 -17.01
N ALA A 6 -5.72 -10.22 -16.54
CA ALA A 6 -5.84 -9.30 -15.40
C ALA A 6 -5.66 -10.02 -14.04
N GLY A 7 -6.17 -11.25 -13.91
CA GLY A 7 -6.08 -11.99 -12.65
C GLY A 7 -4.69 -12.56 -12.39
N ILE A 8 -4.20 -13.41 -13.31
CA ILE A 8 -2.93 -14.12 -13.08
C ILE A 8 -1.72 -13.23 -13.39
N LEU A 9 -1.64 -12.67 -14.58
CA LEU A 9 -0.48 -11.84 -14.96
C LEU A 9 -0.42 -10.55 -14.15
N GLY A 10 -1.55 -9.88 -13.94
CA GLY A 10 -1.62 -8.69 -13.09
C GLY A 10 -1.27 -9.00 -11.63
N GLY A 11 -1.78 -10.11 -11.09
CA GLY A 11 -1.46 -10.56 -9.73
C GLY A 11 0.01 -10.89 -9.53
N LEU A 12 0.64 -11.59 -10.48
CA LEU A 12 2.08 -11.88 -10.47
C LEU A 12 2.92 -10.59 -10.56
N GLY A 13 2.54 -9.66 -11.44
CA GLY A 13 3.20 -8.37 -11.57
C GLY A 13 3.14 -7.54 -10.28
N LEU A 14 1.96 -7.46 -9.66
CA LEU A 14 1.75 -6.75 -8.39
C LEU A 14 2.54 -7.38 -7.24
N SER A 15 2.66 -8.71 -7.18
CA SER A 15 3.41 -9.39 -6.13
C SER A 15 4.91 -9.11 -6.21
N GLY A 16 5.47 -9.01 -7.42
CA GLY A 16 6.88 -8.73 -7.66
C GLY A 16 7.29 -7.27 -7.42
N CYS A 17 6.35 -6.32 -7.52
CA CYS A 17 6.60 -4.88 -7.32
C CYS A 17 6.06 -4.36 -5.98
N GLY A 18 5.60 -5.25 -5.10
CA GLY A 18 4.91 -4.89 -3.87
C GLY A 18 5.81 -4.26 -2.80
N VAL A 19 5.21 -3.41 -1.97
CA VAL A 19 5.84 -2.80 -0.79
C VAL A 19 6.56 -3.82 0.10
N PRO A 20 6.07 -5.08 0.30
CA PRO A 20 6.74 -6.06 1.14
C PRO A 20 8.17 -6.40 0.70
N LEU A 21 8.42 -6.46 -0.61
CA LEU A 21 9.74 -6.77 -1.14
C LEU A 21 10.74 -5.64 -0.84
N ILE A 22 10.34 -4.40 -1.08
CA ILE A 22 11.16 -3.21 -0.79
C ILE A 22 11.37 -3.09 0.73
N ALA A 23 10.32 -3.32 1.52
CA ALA A 23 10.39 -3.29 2.97
C ALA A 23 11.33 -4.37 3.54
N GLY A 24 11.40 -5.55 2.91
CA GLY A 24 12.34 -6.61 3.26
C GLY A 24 13.79 -6.17 3.09
N VAL A 25 14.14 -5.60 1.94
CA VAL A 25 15.50 -5.09 1.66
C VAL A 25 15.86 -3.94 2.60
N VAL A 26 14.99 -2.93 2.70
CA VAL A 26 15.25 -1.75 3.55
C VAL A 26 15.26 -2.12 5.03
N GLY A 27 14.45 -3.08 5.46
CA GLY A 27 14.46 -3.59 6.83
C GLY A 27 15.78 -4.22 7.26
N GLN A 28 16.57 -4.73 6.31
CA GLN A 28 17.89 -5.29 6.57
C GLN A 28 18.97 -4.20 6.59
N ILE A 29 18.90 -3.21 5.70
CA ILE A 29 19.90 -2.15 5.54
C ILE A 29 19.69 -1.01 6.55
N ALA A 30 18.46 -0.75 6.95
CA ALA A 30 18.10 0.38 7.80
C ALA A 30 18.72 0.25 9.21
N PRO A 31 19.34 1.32 9.74
CA PRO A 31 19.82 1.35 11.12
C PRO A 31 18.70 0.99 12.09
N ALA A 32 19.03 0.18 13.12
CA ALA A 32 18.02 -0.35 14.05
C ALA A 32 17.16 0.75 14.71
N HIS A 33 17.74 1.90 15.00
CA HIS A 33 17.06 3.04 15.63
C HIS A 33 16.15 3.84 14.69
N LEU A 34 16.32 3.72 13.35
CA LEU A 34 15.51 4.44 12.34
C LEU A 34 14.65 3.50 11.49
N ARG A 35 14.68 2.19 11.77
CA ARG A 35 14.00 1.18 10.95
C ARG A 35 12.51 1.48 10.75
N THR A 36 11.82 1.93 11.78
CA THR A 36 10.38 2.22 11.71
C THR A 36 10.11 3.46 10.85
N THR A 37 10.92 4.50 10.96
CA THR A 37 10.83 5.69 10.09
C THR A 37 11.08 5.34 8.63
N TRP A 38 12.10 4.55 8.33
CA TRP A 38 12.37 4.11 6.96
C TRP A 38 11.20 3.32 6.36
N MET A 39 10.58 2.44 7.15
CA MET A 39 9.36 1.74 6.73
C MET A 39 8.20 2.70 6.48
N GLY A 40 8.02 3.70 7.33
CA GLY A 40 7.05 4.77 7.14
C GLY A 40 7.30 5.59 5.87
N CYS A 41 8.56 5.90 5.56
CA CYS A 41 8.95 6.59 4.32
C CYS A 41 8.63 5.78 3.06
N ILE A 42 8.88 4.45 3.06
CA ILE A 42 8.56 3.58 1.94
C ILE A 42 7.05 3.60 1.68
N THR A 43 6.25 3.44 2.74
CA THR A 43 4.79 3.44 2.63
C THR A 43 4.28 4.82 2.18
N ALA A 44 4.86 5.89 2.70
CA ALA A 44 4.54 7.26 2.29
C ALA A 44 4.90 7.51 0.82
N ALA A 45 6.05 7.03 0.35
CA ALA A 45 6.45 7.14 -1.05
C ALA A 45 5.51 6.34 -1.98
N ALA A 46 5.12 5.13 -1.59
CA ALA A 46 4.17 4.32 -2.35
C ALA A 46 2.81 5.01 -2.49
N THR A 47 2.31 5.60 -1.41
CA THR A 47 1.07 6.39 -1.43
C THR A 47 1.22 7.72 -2.17
N GLY A 48 2.39 8.35 -2.08
CA GLY A 48 2.74 9.54 -2.88
C GLY A 48 2.69 9.27 -4.38
N GLY A 49 3.09 8.06 -4.81
CA GLY A 49 2.93 7.61 -6.19
C GLY A 49 1.47 7.61 -6.65
N GLN A 50 0.53 7.24 -5.79
CA GLN A 50 -0.91 7.28 -6.11
C GLN A 50 -1.40 8.70 -6.39
N LEU A 51 -0.88 9.72 -5.68
CA LEU A 51 -1.23 11.12 -5.90
C LEU A 51 -0.87 11.61 -7.31
N VAL A 52 0.16 11.03 -7.91
CA VAL A 52 0.60 11.37 -9.27
C VAL A 52 -0.13 10.50 -10.30
N ILE A 53 -0.23 9.21 -10.04
CA ILE A 53 -0.80 8.25 -11.01
C ILE A 53 -2.31 8.41 -11.16
N LEU A 54 -3.06 8.69 -10.09
CA LEU A 54 -4.52 8.81 -10.17
C LEU A 54 -4.96 9.96 -11.11
N PRO A 55 -4.50 11.22 -10.94
CA PRO A 55 -4.87 12.29 -11.86
C PRO A 55 -4.33 12.07 -13.27
N THR A 56 -3.12 11.50 -13.40
CA THR A 56 -2.56 11.16 -14.70
C THR A 56 -3.43 10.14 -15.43
N ALA A 57 -3.85 9.09 -14.75
CA ALA A 57 -4.74 8.06 -15.31
C ALA A 57 -6.09 8.65 -15.72
N GLN A 58 -6.68 9.51 -14.88
CA GLN A 58 -7.95 10.19 -15.21
C GLN A 58 -7.81 11.10 -16.43
N TYR A 59 -6.74 11.88 -16.51
CA TYR A 59 -6.47 12.72 -17.67
C TYR A 59 -6.30 11.90 -18.95
N LEU A 60 -5.53 10.81 -18.88
CA LEU A 60 -5.32 9.93 -20.04
C LEU A 60 -6.63 9.26 -20.50
N LEU A 61 -7.45 8.79 -19.57
CA LEU A 61 -8.75 8.18 -19.87
C LEU A 61 -9.74 9.19 -20.46
N GLY A 62 -9.64 10.47 -20.10
CA GLY A 62 -10.45 11.53 -20.68
C GLY A 62 -9.97 12.02 -22.05
N ALA A 63 -8.65 11.96 -22.30
CA ALA A 63 -8.03 12.44 -23.54
C ALA A 63 -7.87 11.36 -24.60
N TYR A 64 -7.71 10.11 -24.21
CA TYR A 64 -7.43 8.96 -25.06
C TYR A 64 -8.35 7.80 -24.73
N ASP A 65 -8.39 6.82 -25.63
CA ASP A 65 -9.10 5.56 -25.40
C ASP A 65 -8.41 4.76 -24.27
N TRP A 66 -9.16 3.89 -23.60
CA TRP A 66 -8.67 3.08 -22.49
C TRP A 66 -7.43 2.23 -22.84
N VAL A 67 -7.32 1.75 -24.08
CA VAL A 67 -6.17 0.95 -24.56
C VAL A 67 -4.90 1.78 -24.60
N TYR A 68 -4.95 2.99 -25.17
CA TYR A 68 -3.80 3.89 -25.23
C TYR A 68 -3.37 4.36 -23.86
N SER A 69 -4.33 4.64 -22.98
CA SER A 69 -4.06 5.01 -21.58
C SER A 69 -3.30 3.90 -20.84
N LEU A 70 -3.71 2.65 -21.00
CA LEU A 70 -3.01 1.50 -20.43
C LEU A 70 -1.60 1.33 -20.98
N ILE A 71 -1.39 1.54 -22.28
CA ILE A 71 -0.07 1.45 -22.93
C ILE A 71 0.87 2.52 -22.33
N ILE A 72 0.42 3.76 -22.24
CA ILE A 72 1.22 4.87 -21.68
C ILE A 72 1.59 4.59 -20.22
N LEU A 73 0.64 4.15 -19.40
CA LEU A 73 0.89 3.79 -18.00
C LEU A 73 1.85 2.60 -17.88
N SER A 74 1.74 1.62 -18.78
CA SER A 74 2.66 0.45 -18.82
C SER A 74 4.08 0.87 -19.20
N MET A 75 4.24 1.79 -20.13
CA MET A 75 5.56 2.36 -20.46
C MET A 75 6.17 3.10 -19.27
N GLY A 76 5.35 3.85 -18.53
CA GLY A 76 5.78 4.46 -17.25
C GLY A 76 6.23 3.42 -16.22
N ALA A 77 5.52 2.30 -16.12
CA ALA A 77 5.89 1.21 -15.23
C ALA A 77 7.22 0.52 -15.63
N MET A 78 7.58 0.53 -16.92
CA MET A 78 8.90 0.01 -17.36
C MET A 78 10.09 0.75 -16.77
N MET A 79 9.91 1.99 -16.28
CA MET A 79 10.97 2.71 -15.55
C MET A 79 11.38 2.00 -14.25
N ILE A 80 10.59 1.07 -13.75
CA ILE A 80 10.95 0.23 -12.60
C ILE A 80 12.18 -0.63 -12.91
N LEU A 81 12.36 -1.08 -14.15
CA LEU A 81 13.49 -1.94 -14.55
C LEU A 81 14.87 -1.28 -14.31
N PRO A 82 15.15 -0.08 -14.84
CA PRO A 82 16.45 0.57 -14.59
C PRO A 82 16.62 0.95 -13.11
N LEU A 83 15.55 1.31 -12.41
CA LEU A 83 15.61 1.59 -10.97
C LEU A 83 15.94 0.34 -10.17
N ALA A 84 15.37 -0.81 -10.51
CA ALA A 84 15.67 -2.09 -9.87
C ALA A 84 17.13 -2.52 -10.10
N LEU A 85 17.67 -2.29 -11.31
CA LEU A 85 19.07 -2.54 -11.60
C LEU A 85 20.00 -1.66 -10.77
N GLY A 86 19.64 -0.37 -10.56
CA GLY A 86 20.37 0.53 -9.68
C GLY A 86 20.41 0.08 -8.22
N MET A 87 19.37 -0.63 -7.76
CA MET A 87 19.30 -1.18 -6.40
C MET A 87 19.99 -2.54 -6.23
N SER A 88 20.49 -3.15 -7.29
CA SER A 88 21.10 -4.49 -7.23
C SER A 88 22.32 -4.57 -6.31
N GLY A 89 23.08 -3.49 -6.17
CA GLY A 89 24.19 -3.39 -5.23
C GLY A 89 23.72 -3.46 -3.77
N ALA A 90 22.72 -2.67 -3.42
CA ALA A 90 22.16 -2.66 -2.08
C ALA A 90 21.49 -4.00 -1.71
N ALA A 91 20.84 -4.66 -2.68
CA ALA A 91 20.26 -5.99 -2.48
C ALA A 91 21.31 -7.06 -2.21
N ARG A 92 22.47 -7.02 -2.90
CA ARG A 92 23.61 -7.92 -2.65
C ARG A 92 24.21 -7.71 -1.27
N ASP A 93 24.33 -6.48 -0.81
CA ASP A 93 24.85 -6.18 0.52
C ASP A 93 23.87 -6.62 1.62
N ALA A 94 22.57 -6.50 1.38
CA ALA A 94 21.53 -7.04 2.24
C ALA A 94 21.58 -8.57 2.31
N GLU A 95 21.82 -9.25 1.19
CA GLU A 95 21.94 -10.71 1.13
C GLU A 95 23.16 -11.22 1.91
N LYS A 96 24.28 -10.51 1.86
CA LYS A 96 25.49 -10.83 2.65
C LYS A 96 25.27 -10.66 4.16
N GLN A 97 24.37 -9.77 4.58
CA GLN A 97 24.02 -9.54 5.98
C GLN A 97 22.85 -10.41 6.45
N ALA A 98 22.19 -11.13 5.55
CA ALA A 98 21.11 -12.03 5.88
C ALA A 98 21.62 -13.17 6.76
N LEU A 99 20.89 -13.47 7.83
CA LEU A 99 21.09 -14.68 8.63
C LEU A 99 20.99 -15.91 7.74
N PRO A 100 21.65 -17.05 8.11
CA PRO A 100 21.62 -18.27 7.32
C PRO A 100 20.19 -18.60 6.92
N SER A 101 19.99 -18.87 5.63
CA SER A 101 18.66 -19.08 5.03
C SER A 101 17.94 -20.25 5.71
N GLN A 102 16.97 -19.94 6.53
CA GLN A 102 16.00 -20.91 7.00
C GLN A 102 15.22 -21.48 5.81
N SER A 103 14.95 -22.77 5.84
CA SER A 103 14.03 -23.37 4.88
C SER A 103 12.65 -22.69 5.00
N ILE A 104 11.98 -22.44 3.88
CA ILE A 104 10.63 -21.84 3.85
C ILE A 104 9.67 -22.61 4.77
N ARG A 105 9.82 -23.94 4.82
CA ARG A 105 9.00 -24.81 5.67
C ARG A 105 9.25 -24.57 7.16
N GLU A 106 10.50 -24.38 7.56
CA GLU A 106 10.87 -24.08 8.95
C GLU A 106 10.37 -22.70 9.35
N ALA A 107 10.56 -21.70 8.49
CA ALA A 107 10.06 -20.35 8.72
C ALA A 107 8.53 -20.30 8.86
N LEU A 108 7.80 -21.03 8.02
CA LEU A 108 6.33 -21.13 8.11
C LEU A 108 5.89 -21.88 9.37
N SER A 109 6.59 -22.94 9.77
CA SER A 109 6.30 -23.68 10.98
C SER A 109 6.52 -22.83 12.23
N GLU A 110 7.61 -22.10 12.29
CA GLU A 110 7.93 -21.15 13.37
C GLU A 110 6.90 -20.02 13.45
N ALA A 111 6.58 -19.40 12.30
CA ALA A 111 5.58 -18.35 12.20
C ALA A 111 4.18 -18.82 12.65
N GLY A 112 3.78 -20.01 12.24
CA GLY A 112 2.50 -20.62 12.61
C GLY A 112 2.39 -20.95 14.11
N GLY A 113 3.52 -21.26 14.76
CA GLY A 113 3.58 -21.49 16.22
C GLY A 113 3.55 -20.18 17.05
N HIS A 114 3.83 -19.05 16.45
CA HIS A 114 3.96 -17.79 17.18
C HIS A 114 2.65 -16.99 17.21
N ARG A 115 1.93 -17.03 18.34
CA ARG A 115 0.62 -16.36 18.49
C ARG A 115 0.63 -14.87 18.13
N GLY A 116 1.72 -14.15 18.44
CA GLY A 116 1.87 -12.73 18.11
C GLY A 116 1.93 -12.50 16.60
N PHE A 117 2.57 -13.39 15.85
CA PHE A 117 2.63 -13.34 14.40
C PHE A 117 1.25 -13.58 13.78
N LEU A 118 0.51 -14.57 14.25
CA LEU A 118 -0.85 -14.87 13.77
C LEU A 118 -1.80 -13.70 14.00
N MET A 119 -1.78 -13.09 15.20
CA MET A 119 -2.61 -11.91 15.50
C MET A 119 -2.25 -10.71 14.62
N LEU A 120 -0.96 -10.49 14.37
CA LEU A 120 -0.49 -9.44 13.47
C LEU A 120 -0.93 -9.69 12.03
N THR A 121 -0.85 -10.94 11.56
CA THR A 121 -1.27 -11.34 10.22
C THR A 121 -2.76 -11.13 10.01
N ILE A 122 -3.60 -11.52 10.99
CA ILE A 122 -5.04 -11.26 10.95
C ILE A 122 -5.32 -9.75 10.92
N GLY A 123 -4.66 -8.97 11.77
CA GLY A 123 -4.79 -7.51 11.77
C GLY A 123 -4.41 -6.89 10.44
N PHE A 124 -3.34 -7.37 9.82
CA PHE A 124 -2.88 -6.90 8.50
C PHE A 124 -3.86 -7.29 7.38
N TYR A 125 -4.44 -8.50 7.44
CA TYR A 125 -5.49 -8.92 6.52
C TYR A 125 -6.71 -8.01 6.57
N VAL A 126 -7.22 -7.71 7.78
CA VAL A 126 -8.35 -6.79 7.97
C VAL A 126 -8.02 -5.39 7.46
N CYS A 127 -6.80 -4.91 7.70
CA CYS A 127 -6.34 -3.62 7.18
C CYS A 127 -6.34 -3.58 5.65
N GLY A 128 -5.77 -4.60 5.00
CA GLY A 128 -5.73 -4.71 3.54
C GLY A 128 -7.13 -4.77 2.93
N PHE A 129 -8.03 -5.55 3.54
CA PHE A 129 -9.42 -5.63 3.12
C PHE A 129 -10.12 -4.26 3.16
N GLN A 130 -9.98 -3.51 4.26
CA GLN A 130 -10.60 -2.20 4.39
C GLN A 130 -10.05 -1.18 3.38
N VAL A 131 -8.73 -1.17 3.16
CA VAL A 131 -8.11 -0.26 2.18
C VAL A 131 -8.61 -0.55 0.78
N GLN A 132 -8.65 -1.82 0.39
CA GLN A 132 -9.11 -2.24 -0.91
C GLN A 132 -10.61 -1.97 -1.09
N PHE A 133 -11.40 -2.24 -0.06
CA PHE A 133 -12.85 -1.98 -0.08
C PHE A 133 -13.16 -0.49 -0.31
N ILE A 134 -12.53 0.40 0.45
CA ILE A 134 -12.71 1.86 0.28
C ILE A 134 -12.23 2.29 -1.11
N GLY A 135 -11.04 1.83 -1.54
CA GLY A 135 -10.47 2.19 -2.84
C GLY A 135 -11.36 1.79 -4.03
N SER A 136 -12.05 0.65 -3.92
CA SER A 136 -12.90 0.13 -4.99
C SER A 136 -14.31 0.71 -4.97
N HIS A 137 -14.90 0.90 -3.79
CA HIS A 137 -16.33 1.20 -3.65
C HIS A 137 -16.62 2.68 -3.43
N LEU A 138 -15.67 3.46 -2.86
CA LEU A 138 -15.90 4.88 -2.59
C LEU A 138 -16.23 5.70 -3.85
N PRO A 139 -15.50 5.56 -4.98
CA PRO A 139 -15.84 6.29 -6.20
C PRO A 139 -17.21 5.90 -6.75
N ALA A 140 -17.55 4.60 -6.76
CA ALA A 140 -18.84 4.11 -7.20
C ALA A 140 -19.97 4.66 -6.33
N HIS A 141 -19.78 4.63 -5.01
CA HIS A 141 -20.76 5.15 -4.05
C HIS A 141 -21.01 6.66 -4.22
N ILE A 142 -20.00 7.45 -4.50
CA ILE A 142 -20.14 8.89 -4.78
C ILE A 142 -20.97 9.13 -6.04
N VAL A 143 -20.75 8.34 -7.09
CA VAL A 143 -21.53 8.43 -8.34
C VAL A 143 -22.98 8.00 -8.11
N ASP A 144 -23.21 6.92 -7.38
CA ASP A 144 -24.54 6.44 -7.03
C ASP A 144 -25.33 7.44 -6.16
N ALA A 145 -24.62 8.22 -5.34
CA ALA A 145 -25.19 9.32 -4.55
C ALA A 145 -25.43 10.61 -5.36
N GLY A 146 -25.21 10.59 -6.68
CA GLY A 146 -25.42 11.75 -7.57
C GLY A 146 -24.19 12.65 -7.77
N GLY A 147 -23.04 12.28 -7.22
CA GLY A 147 -21.78 12.97 -7.45
C GLY A 147 -21.14 12.63 -8.81
N SER A 148 -20.11 13.40 -9.19
CA SER A 148 -19.35 13.13 -10.42
C SER A 148 -18.24 12.12 -10.20
N ALA A 149 -17.79 11.44 -11.26
CA ALA A 149 -16.61 10.55 -11.22
C ALA A 149 -15.34 11.32 -10.81
N GLU A 150 -15.27 12.61 -11.13
CA GLU A 150 -14.19 13.50 -10.72
C GLU A 150 -14.15 13.69 -9.19
N MET A 151 -15.32 13.86 -8.56
CA MET A 151 -15.40 13.91 -7.08
C MET A 151 -14.89 12.62 -6.44
N GLY A 152 -15.18 11.46 -7.05
CA GLY A 152 -14.66 10.17 -6.61
C GLY A 152 -13.12 10.10 -6.67
N ALA A 153 -12.53 10.60 -7.75
CA ALA A 153 -11.08 10.68 -7.92
C ALA A 153 -10.46 11.64 -6.89
N ILE A 154 -11.05 12.82 -6.67
CA ILE A 154 -10.58 13.79 -5.68
C ILE A 154 -10.63 13.18 -4.26
N ALA A 155 -11.70 12.47 -3.92
CA ALA A 155 -11.82 11.79 -2.63
C ALA A 155 -10.68 10.77 -2.42
N LEU A 156 -10.35 9.95 -3.42
CA LEU A 156 -9.22 9.03 -3.34
C LEU A 156 -7.88 9.74 -3.25
N MET A 157 -7.70 10.86 -3.95
CA MET A 157 -6.50 11.68 -3.84
C MET A 157 -6.31 12.25 -2.43
N LEU A 158 -7.39 12.73 -1.80
CA LEU A 158 -7.34 13.19 -0.41
C LEU A 158 -6.99 12.05 0.55
N VAL A 159 -7.59 10.87 0.36
CA VAL A 159 -7.23 9.66 1.15
C VAL A 159 -5.74 9.35 0.99
N ALA A 160 -5.20 9.36 -0.23
CA ALA A 160 -3.79 9.09 -0.49
C ALA A 160 -2.88 10.16 0.13
N PHE A 161 -3.26 11.43 0.06
CA PHE A 161 -2.51 12.54 0.65
C PHE A 161 -2.40 12.42 2.17
N PHE A 162 -3.51 12.22 2.85
CA PHE A 162 -3.50 12.03 4.30
C PHE A 162 -2.84 10.72 4.73
N ASN A 163 -2.95 9.67 3.92
CA ASN A 163 -2.26 8.41 4.18
C ASN A 163 -0.74 8.55 4.06
N MET A 164 -0.24 9.34 3.11
CA MET A 164 1.19 9.66 2.97
C MET A 164 1.72 10.35 4.24
N ILE A 165 1.05 11.39 4.71
CA ILE A 165 1.43 12.12 5.93
C ILE A 165 1.33 11.19 7.15
N GLY A 166 0.23 10.45 7.27
CA GLY A 166 -0.01 9.51 8.37
C GLY A 166 1.02 8.40 8.44
N SER A 167 1.42 7.83 7.31
CA SER A 167 2.45 6.77 7.24
C SER A 167 3.81 7.25 7.74
N TYR A 168 4.22 8.45 7.32
CA TYR A 168 5.45 9.05 7.82
C TYR A 168 5.38 9.35 9.33
N ALA A 169 4.28 9.96 9.76
CA ALA A 169 4.06 10.27 11.18
C ALA A 169 4.04 9.00 12.05
N CYS A 170 3.34 7.95 11.61
CA CYS A 170 3.34 6.65 12.30
C CYS A 170 4.73 6.01 12.35
N GLY A 171 5.53 6.14 11.29
CA GLY A 171 6.92 5.72 11.28
C GLY A 171 7.73 6.38 12.40
N ARG A 172 7.62 7.70 12.53
CA ARG A 172 8.30 8.49 13.58
C ARG A 172 7.78 8.18 14.99
N ILE A 173 6.48 8.06 15.15
CA ILE A 173 5.85 7.72 16.45
C ILE A 173 6.27 6.31 16.89
N GLY A 174 6.36 5.36 15.96
CA GLY A 174 6.74 3.97 16.23
C GLY A 174 8.18 3.78 16.71
N GLU A 175 9.06 4.79 16.57
CA GLU A 175 10.40 4.78 17.18
C GLU A 175 10.36 5.19 18.66
N ARG A 176 9.47 6.11 19.01
CA ARG A 176 9.42 6.71 20.34
C ARG A 176 8.49 5.95 21.30
N TYR A 177 7.44 5.32 20.77
CA TYR A 177 6.41 4.66 21.57
C TYR A 177 6.32 3.16 21.27
N ARG A 178 5.75 2.40 22.21
CA ARG A 178 5.51 0.96 22.02
C ARG A 178 4.52 0.74 20.87
N LYS A 179 4.97 0.09 19.82
CA LYS A 179 4.22 -0.16 18.56
C LYS A 179 2.81 -0.72 18.77
N LYS A 180 2.61 -1.58 19.81
CA LYS A 180 1.31 -2.18 20.11
C LYS A 180 0.24 -1.14 20.48
N TYR A 181 0.61 -0.10 21.26
CA TYR A 181 -0.34 0.95 21.65
C TYR A 181 -0.66 1.87 20.47
N ALA A 182 0.35 2.24 19.70
CA ALA A 182 0.16 3.04 18.51
C ALA A 182 -0.79 2.37 17.50
N LEU A 183 -0.60 1.07 17.27
CA LEU A 183 -1.50 0.26 16.43
C LEU A 183 -2.93 0.19 16.99
N SER A 184 -3.09 -0.10 18.28
CA SER A 184 -4.42 -0.18 18.91
C SER A 184 -5.18 1.14 18.79
N ILE A 185 -4.54 2.27 19.07
CA ILE A 185 -5.15 3.60 18.97
C ILE A 185 -5.56 3.87 17.50
N LEU A 186 -4.68 3.58 16.57
CA LEU A 186 -4.91 3.81 15.13
C LEU A 186 -6.10 2.99 14.63
N TYR A 187 -6.17 1.70 14.97
CA TYR A 187 -7.28 0.85 14.55
C TYR A 187 -8.60 1.22 15.23
N THR A 188 -8.58 1.60 16.52
CA THR A 188 -9.78 2.06 17.23
C THR A 188 -10.31 3.34 16.59
N PHE A 189 -9.44 4.32 16.36
CA PHE A 189 -9.81 5.58 15.71
C PHE A 189 -10.37 5.36 14.31
N ARG A 190 -9.73 4.50 13.53
CA ARG A 190 -10.20 4.12 12.19
C ARG A 190 -11.58 3.46 12.22
N SER A 191 -11.82 2.55 13.18
CA SER A 191 -13.12 1.89 13.33
C SER A 191 -14.21 2.89 13.70
N MET A 192 -13.93 3.86 14.56
CA MET A 192 -14.85 4.94 14.90
C MET A 192 -15.18 5.83 13.69
N LEU A 193 -14.18 6.15 12.85
CA LEU A 193 -14.39 6.94 11.65
C LEU A 193 -15.28 6.21 10.64
N ILE A 194 -15.03 4.92 10.42
CA ILE A 194 -15.86 4.11 9.50
C ILE A 194 -17.30 4.00 10.02
N LEU A 195 -17.46 3.76 11.33
CA LEU A 195 -18.79 3.73 11.95
C LEU A 195 -19.50 5.08 11.80
N GLY A 196 -18.81 6.18 12.04
CA GLY A 196 -19.33 7.53 11.83
C GLY A 196 -19.76 7.76 10.38
N PHE A 197 -18.95 7.33 9.42
CA PHE A 197 -19.27 7.44 7.99
C PHE A 197 -20.53 6.66 7.59
N VAL A 198 -20.74 5.48 8.19
CA VAL A 198 -21.93 4.65 7.90
C VAL A 198 -23.19 5.20 8.58
N LEU A 199 -23.05 5.78 9.78
CA LEU A 199 -24.19 6.28 10.56
C LEU A 199 -24.64 7.70 10.16
N LEU A 200 -23.74 8.52 9.61
CA LEU A 200 -24.06 9.86 9.13
C LEU A 200 -24.63 9.75 7.72
N PRO A 201 -25.89 10.17 7.48
CA PRO A 201 -26.43 10.21 6.14
C PRO A 201 -25.58 11.18 5.30
N LEU A 202 -25.09 10.73 4.15
CA LEU A 202 -24.48 11.59 3.15
C LEU A 202 -25.57 12.53 2.65
N SER A 203 -25.66 13.72 3.21
CA SER A 203 -26.46 14.79 2.66
C SER A 203 -25.74 15.28 1.40
N PRO A 204 -26.37 15.28 0.21
CA PRO A 204 -25.79 15.91 -0.95
C PRO A 204 -25.70 17.42 -0.65
N VAL A 205 -24.48 17.93 -0.56
CA VAL A 205 -24.20 19.37 -0.51
C VAL A 205 -24.01 19.87 -1.92
#